data_73186811b2fc4579801ae863d10def24
#
_entry.id   73186811b2fc4579801ae863d10def24
#
_cell.length_a   1.000
_cell.length_b   1.000
_cell.length_c   1.000
_cell.angle_alpha   90.00
_cell.angle_beta   90.00
_cell.angle_gamma   90.00
#
_symmetry.space_group_name_H-M   'P 1'
#
loop_
_entity.id
_entity.type
_entity.pdbx_description
1 polymer ?
#
loop_
_entity_poly.entity_id
_entity_poly.type
_entity_poly.pdbx_seq_one_letter_code
_entity_poly.pdbx_strand_id
1 'polypeptide(L)'
;MKDVLRILSLEDDQDDAELNQKMLSSRWPQCELVRVDNRDDYLAALEQGNIDVILSDYTMPGFDGGTALELAREKRPEVPFLFVSGTIGEDSAIEALKNGATDYVLKHRLMRLVPAVDRALREAEERAERERAEEARRRSEYTYRELFENLSRELFECLKDAAFLADEHSGEIIDANRCAEMLLGCPRAEILGRKQSQFLALDQARAIEAGIKTSVACECEMIRADGSSLPVEVRATRRTVYGHPLVLRLCHDLSEVRGTE
;
A
#
# COMPACT_ATOMS: atom_id res chain seq x y z
N MET A 1 -23.60 -6.87 12.70
CA MET A 1 -24.95 -6.34 12.38
C MET A 1 -25.10 -5.06 13.17
N LYS A 2 -25.34 -3.92 12.53
CA LYS A 2 -25.50 -2.63 13.26
C LYS A 2 -26.80 -2.66 14.04
N ASP A 3 -26.79 -2.17 15.28
CA ASP A 3 -27.96 -2.16 16.15
C ASP A 3 -29.01 -1.12 15.72
N VAL A 4 -28.57 -0.04 15.06
CA VAL A 4 -29.44 1.04 14.56
C VAL A 4 -29.11 1.27 13.08
N LEU A 5 -30.12 1.22 12.22
CA LEU A 5 -30.00 1.58 10.79
C LEU A 5 -30.40 3.06 10.61
N ARG A 6 -29.48 3.86 10.09
CA ARG A 6 -29.72 5.29 9.83
C ARG A 6 -29.94 5.54 8.35
N ILE A 7 -31.09 6.05 8.04
CA ILE A 7 -31.60 6.25 6.69
C ILE A 7 -31.76 7.74 6.43
N LEU A 8 -31.10 8.25 5.39
CA LEU A 8 -31.40 9.57 4.86
C LEU A 8 -32.41 9.41 3.74
N SER A 9 -33.61 9.99 3.91
CA SER A 9 -34.69 9.93 2.92
C SER A 9 -34.93 11.30 2.31
N LEU A 10 -34.62 11.42 1.01
CA LEU A 10 -34.95 12.59 0.22
C LEU A 10 -36.33 12.37 -0.42
N GLU A 11 -37.37 12.98 0.14
CA GLU A 11 -38.76 12.75 -0.19
C GLU A 11 -39.58 13.97 0.19
N ASP A 12 -40.38 14.52 -0.74
CA ASP A 12 -41.26 15.66 -0.49
C ASP A 12 -42.62 15.24 0.13
N ASP A 13 -43.09 14.03 -0.15
CA ASP A 13 -44.29 13.47 0.42
C ASP A 13 -44.03 12.80 1.79
N GLN A 14 -44.66 13.28 2.83
CA GLN A 14 -44.52 12.74 4.18
C GLN A 14 -45.11 11.32 4.30
N ASP A 15 -46.23 11.05 3.64
CA ASP A 15 -46.89 9.74 3.72
C ASP A 15 -46.02 8.65 3.09
N ASP A 16 -45.35 8.95 2.00
CA ASP A 16 -44.38 8.05 1.33
C ASP A 16 -43.14 7.79 2.20
N ALA A 17 -42.63 8.84 2.88
CA ALA A 17 -41.51 8.68 3.82
C ALA A 17 -41.92 7.80 5.04
N GLU A 18 -43.11 8.01 5.61
CA GLU A 18 -43.64 7.20 6.71
C GLU A 18 -43.85 5.74 6.27
N LEU A 19 -44.35 5.53 5.05
CA LEU A 19 -44.54 4.19 4.48
C LEU A 19 -43.19 3.47 4.30
N ASN A 20 -42.15 4.15 3.76
CA ASN A 20 -40.79 3.62 3.65
C ASN A 20 -40.24 3.22 5.03
N GLN A 21 -40.38 4.10 6.04
CA GLN A 21 -39.95 3.83 7.40
C GLN A 21 -40.67 2.61 8.00
N LYS A 22 -41.99 2.52 7.84
CA LYS A 22 -42.79 1.39 8.32
C LYS A 22 -42.37 0.06 7.68
N MET A 23 -42.08 0.06 6.37
CA MET A 23 -41.60 -1.12 5.69
C MET A 23 -40.22 -1.55 6.21
N LEU A 24 -39.31 -0.63 6.39
CA LEU A 24 -37.94 -0.92 6.86
C LEU A 24 -37.90 -1.32 8.33
N SER A 25 -38.79 -0.75 9.19
CA SER A 25 -38.93 -1.13 10.61
C SER A 25 -39.33 -2.58 10.81
N SER A 26 -39.95 -3.23 9.81
CA SER A 26 -40.26 -4.66 9.88
C SER A 26 -38.98 -5.54 9.91
N ARG A 27 -37.89 -5.09 9.35
CA ARG A 27 -36.60 -5.79 9.31
C ARG A 27 -35.59 -5.19 10.30
N TRP A 28 -35.62 -3.87 10.46
CA TRP A 28 -34.76 -3.12 11.37
C TRP A 28 -35.64 -2.32 12.37
N PRO A 29 -36.07 -2.91 13.50
CA PRO A 29 -36.98 -2.25 14.45
C PRO A 29 -36.42 -0.94 15.03
N GLN A 30 -35.12 -0.78 15.06
CA GLN A 30 -34.45 0.44 15.54
C GLN A 30 -33.91 1.29 14.36
N CYS A 31 -34.62 1.34 13.22
CA CYS A 31 -34.21 2.24 12.13
C CYS A 31 -34.60 3.69 12.45
N GLU A 32 -33.67 4.58 12.21
CA GLU A 32 -33.87 6.03 12.27
C GLU A 32 -33.92 6.57 10.83
N LEU A 33 -35.04 7.16 10.45
CA LEU A 33 -35.20 7.80 9.14
C LEU A 33 -35.22 9.30 9.30
N VAL A 34 -34.27 9.98 8.69
CA VAL A 34 -34.20 11.44 8.59
C VAL A 34 -34.74 11.83 7.23
N ARG A 35 -35.90 12.47 7.19
CA ARG A 35 -36.51 13.00 5.96
C ARG A 35 -35.96 14.40 5.68
N VAL A 36 -35.59 14.64 4.45
CA VAL A 36 -35.24 15.95 3.90
C VAL A 36 -35.97 16.15 2.58
N ASP A 37 -36.36 17.38 2.25
CA ASP A 37 -37.11 17.70 1.06
C ASP A 37 -36.47 18.83 0.21
N ASN A 38 -35.28 19.27 0.60
CA ASN A 38 -34.55 20.32 -0.08
C ASN A 38 -33.04 20.06 -0.09
N ARG A 39 -32.34 20.80 -0.95
CA ARG A 39 -30.91 20.65 -1.18
C ARG A 39 -30.04 20.96 0.04
N ASP A 40 -30.40 22.02 0.79
CA ASP A 40 -29.54 22.50 1.88
C ASP A 40 -29.55 21.53 3.07
N ASP A 41 -30.74 21.03 3.45
CA ASP A 41 -30.88 20.00 4.48
C ASP A 41 -30.25 18.68 4.07
N TYR A 42 -30.36 18.31 2.77
CA TYR A 42 -29.69 17.14 2.24
C TYR A 42 -28.17 17.23 2.37
N LEU A 43 -27.56 18.35 1.97
CA LEU A 43 -26.13 18.58 2.11
C LEU A 43 -25.69 18.58 3.56
N ALA A 44 -26.45 19.23 4.44
CA ALA A 44 -26.17 19.25 5.88
C ALA A 44 -26.19 17.82 6.47
N ALA A 45 -27.16 16.99 6.07
CA ALA A 45 -27.22 15.59 6.51
C ALA A 45 -26.02 14.78 6.01
N LEU A 46 -25.61 14.94 4.74
CA LEU A 46 -24.41 14.27 4.19
C LEU A 46 -23.12 14.67 4.94
N GLU A 47 -23.01 15.93 5.36
CA GLU A 47 -21.83 16.44 6.09
C GLU A 47 -21.79 15.94 7.54
N GLN A 48 -22.93 15.85 8.22
CA GLN A 48 -23.00 15.29 9.57
C GLN A 48 -22.51 13.84 9.62
N GLY A 49 -22.63 13.10 8.52
CA GLY A 49 -22.27 11.70 8.44
C GLY A 49 -23.26 10.81 9.20
N ASN A 50 -22.87 9.57 9.48
CA ASN A 50 -23.71 8.64 10.23
C ASN A 50 -24.93 8.16 9.46
N ILE A 51 -24.78 8.01 8.14
CA ILE A 51 -25.80 7.52 7.22
C ILE A 51 -25.36 6.13 6.75
N ASP A 52 -26.28 5.17 6.82
CA ASP A 52 -26.03 3.79 6.36
C ASP A 52 -26.59 3.55 4.96
N VAL A 53 -27.67 4.25 4.60
CA VAL A 53 -28.30 4.17 3.28
C VAL A 53 -29.04 5.48 2.96
N ILE A 54 -29.03 5.85 1.69
CA ILE A 54 -29.79 6.99 1.16
C ILE A 54 -30.93 6.43 0.33
N LEU A 55 -32.15 6.88 0.62
CA LEU A 55 -33.34 6.69 -0.20
C LEU A 55 -33.71 8.03 -0.82
N SER A 56 -34.00 8.06 -2.10
CA SER A 56 -34.38 9.30 -2.81
C SER A 56 -35.53 9.06 -3.74
N ASP A 57 -36.55 9.91 -3.70
CA ASP A 57 -37.43 9.99 -4.85
C ASP A 57 -36.62 10.50 -6.06
N TYR A 58 -37.00 10.04 -7.22
CA TYR A 58 -36.37 10.46 -8.47
C TYR A 58 -36.84 11.85 -8.91
N THR A 59 -38.15 12.12 -8.71
CA THR A 59 -38.80 13.35 -9.17
C THR A 59 -39.28 14.17 -8.00
N MET A 60 -38.55 15.23 -7.67
CA MET A 60 -38.92 16.17 -6.62
C MET A 60 -38.94 17.60 -7.13
N PRO A 61 -39.81 18.47 -6.61
CA PRO A 61 -39.84 19.88 -6.95
C PRO A 61 -38.56 20.61 -6.48
N GLY A 62 -37.82 21.21 -7.42
CA GLY A 62 -36.68 22.09 -7.10
C GLY A 62 -35.34 21.41 -6.78
N PHE A 63 -35.32 20.12 -6.46
CA PHE A 63 -34.09 19.36 -6.22
C PHE A 63 -34.26 17.90 -6.65
N ASP A 64 -33.83 17.56 -7.85
CA ASP A 64 -34.03 16.22 -8.44
C ASP A 64 -33.08 15.18 -7.85
N GLY A 65 -33.55 13.92 -7.88
CA GLY A 65 -32.80 12.78 -7.35
C GLY A 65 -31.48 12.48 -8.08
N GLY A 66 -31.34 12.85 -9.36
CA GLY A 66 -30.11 12.71 -10.12
C GLY A 66 -29.00 13.60 -9.54
N THR A 67 -29.30 14.87 -9.31
CA THR A 67 -28.39 15.81 -8.64
C THR A 67 -28.06 15.35 -7.21
N ALA A 68 -29.04 14.78 -6.49
CA ALA A 68 -28.79 14.23 -5.16
C ALA A 68 -27.84 13.03 -5.20
N LEU A 69 -27.93 12.17 -6.20
CA LEU A 69 -27.01 11.06 -6.42
C LEU A 69 -25.58 11.56 -6.69
N GLU A 70 -25.41 12.56 -7.55
CA GLU A 70 -24.09 13.13 -7.85
C GLU A 70 -23.44 13.67 -6.57
N LEU A 71 -24.15 14.45 -5.76
CA LEU A 71 -23.67 14.97 -4.49
C LEU A 71 -23.35 13.86 -3.46
N ALA A 72 -24.16 12.80 -3.43
CA ALA A 72 -23.88 11.65 -2.58
C ALA A 72 -22.60 10.93 -3.01
N ARG A 73 -22.36 10.76 -4.32
CA ARG A 73 -21.16 10.12 -4.85
C ARG A 73 -19.88 10.94 -4.62
N GLU A 74 -20.00 12.26 -4.64
CA GLU A 74 -18.89 13.17 -4.34
C GLU A 74 -18.53 13.15 -2.84
N LYS A 75 -19.53 13.25 -1.96
CA LYS A 75 -19.31 13.43 -0.52
C LYS A 75 -19.26 12.11 0.28
N ARG A 76 -20.00 11.09 -0.14
CA ARG A 76 -20.20 9.81 0.56
C ARG A 76 -20.27 8.64 -0.42
N PRO A 77 -19.23 8.39 -1.22
CA PRO A 77 -19.23 7.35 -2.24
C PRO A 77 -19.45 5.94 -1.67
N GLU A 78 -19.14 5.74 -0.38
CA GLU A 78 -19.29 4.47 0.33
C GLU A 78 -20.74 4.14 0.69
N VAL A 79 -21.62 5.17 0.81
CA VAL A 79 -23.01 4.99 1.25
C VAL A 79 -23.87 4.51 0.08
N PRO A 80 -24.59 3.40 0.21
CA PRO A 80 -25.51 2.93 -0.83
C PRO A 80 -26.65 3.93 -1.03
N PHE A 81 -26.99 4.17 -2.31
CA PHE A 81 -28.02 5.10 -2.74
C PHE A 81 -29.07 4.36 -3.57
N LEU A 82 -30.32 4.37 -3.11
CA LEU A 82 -31.44 3.73 -3.76
C LEU A 82 -32.50 4.76 -4.16
N PHE A 83 -32.99 4.65 -5.37
CA PHE A 83 -34.17 5.39 -5.78
C PHE A 83 -35.45 4.66 -5.37
N VAL A 84 -36.44 5.43 -4.86
CA VAL A 84 -37.79 4.97 -4.54
C VAL A 84 -38.78 5.88 -5.29
N SER A 85 -39.26 5.46 -6.47
CA SER A 85 -40.03 6.35 -7.33
C SER A 85 -41.36 5.73 -7.77
N GLY A 86 -42.35 6.61 -7.96
CA GLY A 86 -43.67 6.22 -8.47
C GLY A 86 -43.69 5.86 -9.95
N THR A 87 -42.95 6.61 -10.77
CA THR A 87 -42.93 6.47 -12.22
C THR A 87 -41.54 6.74 -12.77
N ILE A 88 -40.66 5.76 -12.66
CA ILE A 88 -39.40 5.83 -13.39
C ILE A 88 -39.54 5.00 -14.67
N GLY A 89 -39.24 5.61 -15.81
CA GLY A 89 -39.15 4.87 -17.08
C GLY A 89 -37.94 3.92 -17.03
N GLU A 90 -37.99 2.82 -17.82
CA GLU A 90 -36.89 1.87 -17.88
C GLU A 90 -35.55 2.55 -18.21
N ASP A 91 -35.56 3.50 -19.15
CA ASP A 91 -34.36 4.23 -19.58
C ASP A 91 -33.75 5.05 -18.43
N SER A 92 -34.58 5.76 -17.65
CA SER A 92 -34.12 6.56 -16.50
C SER A 92 -33.59 5.69 -15.37
N ALA A 93 -34.18 4.52 -15.14
CA ALA A 93 -33.67 3.56 -14.15
C ALA A 93 -32.29 3.01 -14.54
N ILE A 94 -32.08 2.69 -15.83
CA ILE A 94 -30.80 2.24 -16.36
C ILE A 94 -29.75 3.35 -16.25
N GLU A 95 -30.11 4.59 -16.55
CA GLU A 95 -29.24 5.74 -16.44
C GLU A 95 -28.84 6.01 -14.98
N ALA A 96 -29.78 5.94 -14.06
CA ALA A 96 -29.51 6.07 -12.62
C ALA A 96 -28.50 5.03 -12.11
N LEU A 97 -28.63 3.78 -12.51
CA LEU A 97 -27.66 2.72 -12.17
C LEU A 97 -26.28 2.96 -12.79
N LYS A 98 -26.22 3.43 -14.05
CA LYS A 98 -24.94 3.79 -14.70
C LYS A 98 -24.25 4.96 -14.01
N ASN A 99 -25.00 5.90 -13.47
CA ASN A 99 -24.50 7.07 -12.74
C ASN A 99 -24.16 6.73 -11.27
N GLY A 100 -24.26 5.45 -10.89
CA GLY A 100 -23.79 4.97 -9.60
C GLY A 100 -24.86 4.74 -8.53
N ALA A 101 -26.16 4.82 -8.86
CA ALA A 101 -27.18 4.34 -7.93
C ALA A 101 -26.98 2.84 -7.66
N THR A 102 -27.17 2.44 -6.39
CA THR A 102 -27.03 1.03 -6.00
C THR A 102 -28.19 0.18 -6.49
N ASP A 103 -29.40 0.72 -6.40
CA ASP A 103 -30.62 0.06 -6.86
C ASP A 103 -31.75 1.07 -7.05
N TYR A 104 -32.89 0.59 -7.59
CA TYR A 104 -34.12 1.33 -7.62
C TYR A 104 -35.33 0.48 -7.23
N VAL A 105 -36.33 1.09 -6.58
CA VAL A 105 -37.56 0.45 -6.14
C VAL A 105 -38.75 1.28 -6.61
N LEU A 106 -39.74 0.62 -7.19
CA LEU A 106 -40.99 1.29 -7.58
C LEU A 106 -41.94 1.40 -6.39
N LYS A 107 -42.54 2.60 -6.12
CA LYS A 107 -43.46 2.84 -5.00
C LYS A 107 -44.64 1.86 -5.01
N HIS A 108 -45.14 1.43 -6.17
CA HIS A 108 -46.19 0.41 -6.28
C HIS A 108 -45.70 -1.04 -6.03
N ARG A 109 -44.39 -1.27 -5.86
CA ARG A 109 -43.76 -2.54 -5.52
C ARG A 109 -42.88 -2.43 -4.27
N LEU A 110 -43.31 -1.69 -3.28
CA LEU A 110 -42.54 -1.33 -2.09
C LEU A 110 -42.09 -2.56 -1.25
N MET A 111 -42.71 -3.72 -1.44
CA MET A 111 -42.24 -4.99 -0.85
C MET A 111 -40.81 -5.35 -1.26
N ARG A 112 -40.27 -4.77 -2.34
CA ARG A 112 -38.86 -4.94 -2.75
C ARG A 112 -37.88 -4.05 -2.00
N LEU A 113 -38.37 -3.03 -1.25
CA LEU A 113 -37.50 -2.07 -0.56
C LEU A 113 -36.61 -2.76 0.47
N VAL A 114 -37.19 -3.58 1.35
CA VAL A 114 -36.43 -4.31 2.37
C VAL A 114 -35.34 -5.21 1.78
N PRO A 115 -35.62 -6.10 0.79
CA PRO A 115 -34.59 -6.88 0.13
C PRO A 115 -33.53 -6.05 -0.60
N ALA A 116 -33.90 -4.91 -1.19
CA ALA A 116 -32.98 -4.03 -1.89
C ALA A 116 -32.00 -3.36 -0.94
N VAL A 117 -32.51 -2.81 0.17
CA VAL A 117 -31.69 -2.21 1.21
C VAL A 117 -30.80 -3.24 1.90
N ASP A 118 -31.31 -4.42 2.24
CA ASP A 118 -30.50 -5.50 2.86
C ASP A 118 -29.32 -5.91 1.96
N ARG A 119 -29.57 -6.05 0.65
CA ARG A 119 -28.51 -6.34 -0.32
C ARG A 119 -27.51 -5.21 -0.40
N ALA A 120 -27.97 -3.96 -0.54
CA ALA A 120 -27.12 -2.79 -0.69
C ALA A 120 -26.20 -2.58 0.52
N LEU A 121 -26.72 -2.76 1.74
CA LEU A 121 -25.94 -2.68 2.98
C LEU A 121 -24.88 -3.78 3.06
N ARG A 122 -25.22 -5.02 2.70
CA ARG A 122 -24.28 -6.12 2.69
C ARG A 122 -23.15 -5.91 1.68
N GLU A 123 -23.48 -5.48 0.45
CA GLU A 123 -22.48 -5.19 -0.57
C GLU A 123 -21.56 -4.04 -0.16
N ALA A 124 -22.09 -3.01 0.51
CA ALA A 124 -21.30 -1.91 1.06
C ALA A 124 -20.37 -2.38 2.19
N GLU A 125 -20.85 -3.24 3.10
CA GLU A 125 -20.04 -3.82 4.19
C GLU A 125 -18.91 -4.70 3.65
N GLU A 126 -19.21 -5.60 2.69
CA GLU A 126 -18.21 -6.46 2.02
C GLU A 126 -17.15 -5.64 1.29
N ARG A 127 -17.54 -4.53 0.63
CA ARG A 127 -16.59 -3.61 -0.04
C ARG A 127 -15.68 -2.94 0.97
N ALA A 128 -16.25 -2.39 2.04
CA ALA A 128 -15.50 -1.72 3.09
C ALA A 128 -14.53 -2.68 3.82
N GLU A 129 -14.92 -3.93 4.04
CA GLU A 129 -14.03 -4.96 4.62
C GLU A 129 -12.88 -5.30 3.68
N ARG A 130 -13.15 -5.44 2.38
CA ARG A 130 -12.13 -5.72 1.37
C ARG A 130 -11.12 -4.59 1.27
N GLU A 131 -11.58 -3.34 1.24
CA GLU A 131 -10.72 -2.16 1.18
C GLU A 131 -9.82 -2.05 2.43
N ARG A 132 -10.39 -2.26 3.63
CA ARG A 132 -9.61 -2.29 4.89
C ARG A 132 -8.56 -3.40 4.90
N ALA A 133 -8.92 -4.59 4.43
CA ALA A 133 -7.99 -5.72 4.37
C ALA A 133 -6.84 -5.46 3.39
N GLU A 134 -7.14 -4.87 2.24
CA GLU A 134 -6.15 -4.52 1.23
C GLU A 134 -5.21 -3.40 1.72
N GLU A 135 -5.75 -2.38 2.38
CA GLU A 135 -4.95 -1.30 2.97
C GLU A 135 -4.06 -1.82 4.11
N ALA A 136 -4.59 -2.69 4.98
CA ALA A 136 -3.81 -3.34 6.05
C ALA A 136 -2.66 -4.20 5.48
N ARG A 137 -2.93 -4.97 4.40
CA ARG A 137 -1.91 -5.76 3.71
C ARG A 137 -0.83 -4.86 3.12
N ARG A 138 -1.21 -3.80 2.41
CA ARG A 138 -0.27 -2.85 1.80
C ARG A 138 0.60 -2.16 2.85
N ARG A 139 -0.01 -1.76 3.97
CA ARG A 139 0.72 -1.14 5.08
C ARG A 139 1.71 -2.11 5.72
N SER A 140 1.31 -3.37 5.90
CA SER A 140 2.18 -4.41 6.44
C SER A 140 3.38 -4.68 5.51
N GLU A 141 3.14 -4.84 4.20
CA GLU A 141 4.19 -5.04 3.19
C GLU A 141 5.20 -3.88 3.16
N TYR A 142 4.70 -2.64 3.25
CA TYR A 142 5.57 -1.45 3.31
C TYR A 142 6.43 -1.46 4.57
N THR A 143 5.85 -1.70 5.74
CA THR A 143 6.57 -1.76 7.01
C THR A 143 7.62 -2.88 7.03
N TYR A 144 7.27 -4.07 6.49
CA TYR A 144 8.22 -5.18 6.37
C TYR A 144 9.41 -4.84 5.47
N ARG A 145 9.15 -4.20 4.33
CA ARG A 145 10.22 -3.80 3.40
C ARG A 145 11.16 -2.79 4.07
N GLU A 146 10.62 -1.75 4.67
CA GLU A 146 11.40 -0.71 5.35
C GLU A 146 12.24 -1.28 6.51
N LEU A 147 11.63 -2.15 7.33
CA LEU A 147 12.33 -2.83 8.43
C LEU A 147 13.46 -3.73 7.90
N PHE A 148 13.21 -4.48 6.83
CA PHE A 148 14.19 -5.39 6.24
C PHE A 148 15.36 -4.62 5.62
N GLU A 149 15.09 -3.53 4.91
CA GLU A 149 16.14 -2.68 4.31
C GLU A 149 17.02 -2.04 5.40
N ASN A 150 16.42 -1.50 6.45
CA ASN A 150 17.14 -0.91 7.58
C ASN A 150 17.97 -1.95 8.35
N LEU A 151 17.37 -3.10 8.67
CA LEU A 151 18.07 -4.18 9.38
C LEU A 151 19.22 -4.74 8.56
N SER A 152 19.01 -4.95 7.26
CA SER A 152 20.06 -5.44 6.35
C SER A 152 21.23 -4.47 6.28
N ARG A 153 20.96 -3.17 6.25
CA ARG A 153 21.99 -2.14 6.27
C ARG A 153 22.73 -2.13 7.60
N GLU A 154 22.02 -2.15 8.74
CA GLU A 154 22.63 -2.20 10.06
C GLU A 154 23.52 -3.43 10.23
N LEU A 155 23.07 -4.61 9.81
CA LEU A 155 23.85 -5.83 9.87
C LEU A 155 25.13 -5.74 9.01
N PHE A 156 25.03 -5.13 7.82
CA PHE A 156 26.17 -4.93 6.95
C PHE A 156 27.20 -3.96 7.58
N GLU A 157 26.71 -2.88 8.22
CA GLU A 157 27.57 -1.92 8.92
C GLU A 157 28.15 -2.46 10.24
N CYS A 158 27.49 -3.41 10.89
CA CYS A 158 27.97 -4.05 12.13
C CYS A 158 29.06 -5.11 11.90
N LEU A 159 29.36 -5.49 10.64
CA LEU A 159 30.45 -6.41 10.37
C LEU A 159 31.79 -5.80 10.82
N LYS A 160 32.60 -6.62 11.50
CA LYS A 160 33.93 -6.20 11.98
C LYS A 160 34.97 -6.15 10.88
N ASP A 161 34.75 -6.94 9.83
CA ASP A 161 35.61 -6.98 8.65
C ASP A 161 35.15 -5.96 7.62
N ALA A 162 36.07 -5.47 6.80
CA ALA A 162 35.73 -4.64 5.66
C ALA A 162 34.92 -5.46 4.65
N ALA A 163 33.68 -5.02 4.38
CA ALA A 163 32.75 -5.72 3.52
C ALA A 163 32.46 -4.91 2.25
N PHE A 164 32.57 -5.58 1.11
CA PHE A 164 32.28 -5.02 -0.21
C PHE A 164 31.25 -5.89 -0.93
N LEU A 165 30.20 -5.27 -1.44
CA LEU A 165 29.25 -5.91 -2.33
C LEU A 165 29.52 -5.44 -3.76
N ALA A 166 29.71 -6.36 -4.69
CA ALA A 166 30.00 -6.02 -6.09
C ALA A 166 29.13 -6.82 -7.06
N ASP A 167 28.89 -6.26 -8.22
CA ASP A 167 28.31 -6.98 -9.35
C ASP A 167 29.31 -8.03 -9.86
N GLU A 168 28.81 -9.25 -10.07
CA GLU A 168 29.69 -10.36 -10.48
C GLU A 168 30.27 -10.18 -11.90
N HIS A 169 29.51 -9.55 -12.82
CA HIS A 169 29.89 -9.42 -14.22
C HIS A 169 30.82 -8.24 -14.47
N SER A 170 30.46 -7.06 -13.93
CA SER A 170 31.25 -5.84 -14.12
C SER A 170 32.41 -5.72 -13.15
N GLY A 171 32.32 -6.37 -11.98
CA GLY A 171 33.24 -6.22 -10.85
C GLY A 171 33.14 -4.87 -10.14
N GLU A 172 32.13 -4.07 -10.44
CA GLU A 172 31.91 -2.76 -9.84
C GLU A 172 31.33 -2.91 -8.43
N ILE A 173 31.87 -2.13 -7.49
CA ILE A 173 31.42 -2.12 -6.10
C ILE A 173 30.10 -1.37 -6.03
N ILE A 174 29.06 -2.05 -5.56
CA ILE A 174 27.70 -1.52 -5.39
C ILE A 174 27.53 -0.99 -3.98
N ASP A 175 28.16 -1.64 -2.98
CA ASP A 175 28.09 -1.23 -1.59
C ASP A 175 29.37 -1.57 -0.83
N ALA A 176 29.65 -0.79 0.22
CA ALA A 176 30.79 -0.96 1.12
C ALA A 176 30.40 -0.49 2.52
N ASN A 177 30.79 -1.25 3.56
CA ASN A 177 30.51 -0.87 4.94
C ASN A 177 31.58 0.10 5.50
N ARG A 178 31.34 0.62 6.71
CA ARG A 178 32.24 1.56 7.37
C ARG A 178 33.65 0.99 7.58
N CYS A 179 33.78 -0.31 7.83
CA CYS A 179 35.10 -0.95 7.96
C CYS A 179 35.87 -0.90 6.64
N ALA A 180 35.19 -0.99 5.49
CA ALA A 180 35.81 -0.83 4.18
C ALA A 180 36.35 0.59 3.92
N GLU A 181 35.64 1.62 4.38
CA GLU A 181 36.12 3.01 4.34
C GLU A 181 37.40 3.17 5.15
N MET A 182 37.39 2.64 6.39
CA MET A 182 38.58 2.69 7.26
C MET A 182 39.76 1.90 6.69
N LEU A 183 39.50 0.72 6.13
CA LEU A 183 40.52 -0.13 5.51
C LEU A 183 41.17 0.55 4.32
N LEU A 184 40.38 1.15 3.43
CA LEU A 184 40.86 1.80 2.21
C LEU A 184 41.35 3.24 2.42
N GLY A 185 40.94 3.89 3.53
CA GLY A 185 41.27 5.27 3.83
C GLY A 185 40.57 6.30 2.93
N CYS A 186 39.39 5.94 2.38
CA CYS A 186 38.59 6.86 1.57
C CYS A 186 37.09 6.67 1.84
N PRO A 187 36.28 7.72 1.64
CA PRO A 187 34.86 7.66 1.91
C PRO A 187 34.13 6.72 0.95
N ARG A 188 33.02 6.12 1.40
CA ARG A 188 32.19 5.19 0.63
C ARG A 188 31.83 5.72 -0.76
N ALA A 189 31.54 7.01 -0.90
CA ALA A 189 31.22 7.62 -2.19
C ALA A 189 32.34 7.50 -3.23
N GLU A 190 33.60 7.41 -2.82
CA GLU A 190 34.74 7.20 -3.70
C GLU A 190 35.04 5.72 -3.97
N ILE A 191 34.47 4.82 -3.18
CA ILE A 191 34.59 3.36 -3.34
C ILE A 191 33.55 2.86 -4.36
N LEU A 192 32.31 3.38 -4.26
CA LEU A 192 31.20 2.94 -5.09
C LEU A 192 31.47 3.19 -6.59
N GLY A 193 31.05 2.26 -7.44
CA GLY A 193 31.24 2.31 -8.89
C GLY A 193 32.66 2.00 -9.36
N ARG A 194 33.64 1.92 -8.45
CA ARG A 194 35.01 1.47 -8.85
C ARG A 194 35.06 -0.05 -8.95
N LYS A 195 35.97 -0.53 -9.80
CA LYS A 195 36.23 -1.95 -9.86
C LYS A 195 37.13 -2.38 -8.70
N GLN A 196 36.76 -3.47 -8.07
CA GLN A 196 37.49 -4.01 -6.94
C GLN A 196 38.96 -4.29 -7.24
N SER A 197 39.28 -4.64 -8.49
CA SER A 197 40.67 -4.86 -8.98
C SER A 197 41.55 -3.61 -8.84
N GLN A 198 41.00 -2.42 -8.71
CA GLN A 198 41.74 -1.18 -8.54
C GLN A 198 42.35 -1.03 -7.11
N PHE A 199 41.79 -1.77 -6.16
CA PHE A 199 42.25 -1.78 -4.76
C PHE A 199 43.16 -3.00 -4.45
N LEU A 200 43.60 -3.73 -5.44
CA LEU A 200 44.41 -4.93 -5.30
C LEU A 200 45.69 -4.78 -6.08
N ALA A 201 46.77 -5.38 -5.58
CA ALA A 201 48.01 -5.48 -6.35
C ALA A 201 47.78 -6.28 -7.63
N LEU A 202 48.34 -5.80 -8.75
CA LEU A 202 48.08 -6.29 -10.12
C LEU A 202 48.24 -7.81 -10.31
N ASP A 203 49.15 -8.43 -9.57
CA ASP A 203 49.44 -9.87 -9.69
C ASP A 203 48.45 -10.76 -8.92
N GLN A 204 47.64 -10.17 -8.01
CA GLN A 204 46.81 -10.90 -7.09
C GLN A 204 45.32 -10.90 -7.49
N ALA A 205 44.89 -9.98 -8.35
CA ALA A 205 43.51 -9.92 -8.84
C ALA A 205 43.06 -11.27 -9.47
N ARG A 206 43.96 -11.96 -10.18
CA ARG A 206 43.71 -13.29 -10.79
C ARG A 206 43.58 -14.41 -9.74
N ALA A 207 44.33 -14.35 -8.64
CA ALA A 207 44.27 -15.34 -7.57
C ALA A 207 42.95 -15.21 -6.80
N ILE A 208 42.49 -14.00 -6.60
CA ILE A 208 41.18 -13.73 -5.95
C ILE A 208 40.01 -14.19 -6.82
N GLU A 209 40.06 -13.96 -8.13
CA GLU A 209 39.06 -14.50 -9.06
C GLU A 209 39.03 -16.03 -9.05
N ALA A 210 40.16 -16.70 -8.92
CA ALA A 210 40.24 -18.14 -8.76
C ALA A 210 39.70 -18.59 -7.39
N GLY A 211 40.01 -17.86 -6.32
CA GLY A 211 39.52 -18.10 -4.96
C GLY A 211 37.98 -17.93 -4.82
N ILE A 212 37.38 -17.01 -5.58
CA ILE A 212 35.93 -16.85 -5.65
C ILE A 212 35.23 -18.12 -6.15
N LYS A 213 35.85 -18.85 -7.09
CA LYS A 213 35.29 -20.10 -7.63
C LYS A 213 35.32 -21.25 -6.62
N THR A 214 36.21 -21.20 -5.67
CA THR A 214 36.47 -22.29 -4.69
C THR A 214 35.99 -21.94 -3.27
N SER A 215 35.52 -20.72 -3.02
CA SER A 215 35.14 -20.22 -1.68
C SER A 215 36.24 -20.34 -0.62
N VAL A 216 37.50 -20.32 -1.06
CA VAL A 216 38.68 -20.43 -0.19
C VAL A 216 39.15 -19.02 0.14
N ALA A 217 39.51 -18.80 1.42
CA ALA A 217 40.18 -17.57 1.84
C ALA A 217 41.52 -17.43 1.18
N CYS A 218 41.90 -16.25 0.73
CA CYS A 218 43.22 -15.97 0.18
C CYS A 218 43.81 -14.71 0.82
N GLU A 219 45.12 -14.77 1.11
CA GLU A 219 45.87 -13.59 1.54
C GLU A 219 46.27 -12.78 0.33
N CYS A 220 46.14 -11.48 0.41
CA CYS A 220 46.56 -10.55 -0.63
C CYS A 220 46.92 -9.19 -0.06
N GLU A 221 47.49 -8.31 -0.86
CA GLU A 221 47.75 -6.92 -0.51
C GLU A 221 46.68 -6.00 -1.11
N MET A 222 46.02 -5.23 -0.25
CA MET A 222 45.14 -4.15 -0.68
C MET A 222 45.88 -2.83 -0.74
N ILE A 223 45.55 -2.02 -1.74
CA ILE A 223 46.10 -0.69 -1.94
C ILE A 223 45.12 0.34 -1.40
N ARG A 224 45.53 1.16 -0.46
CA ARG A 224 44.78 2.28 0.09
C ARG A 224 44.76 3.46 -0.86
N ALA A 225 43.88 4.41 -0.56
CA ALA A 225 43.76 5.65 -1.34
C ALA A 225 45.03 6.53 -1.30
N ASP A 226 45.84 6.44 -0.23
CA ASP A 226 47.12 7.13 -0.08
C ASP A 226 48.29 6.41 -0.82
N GLY A 227 48.00 5.28 -1.46
CA GLY A 227 49.03 4.46 -2.15
C GLY A 227 49.78 3.46 -1.25
N SER A 228 49.52 3.44 0.06
CA SER A 228 50.06 2.42 0.96
C SER A 228 49.38 1.06 0.71
N SER A 229 50.12 -0.03 0.98
CA SER A 229 49.56 -1.38 0.91
C SER A 229 49.44 -1.98 2.31
N LEU A 230 48.44 -2.88 2.47
CA LEU A 230 48.24 -3.63 3.70
C LEU A 230 47.88 -5.08 3.40
N PRO A 231 48.37 -6.06 4.19
CA PRO A 231 48.03 -7.46 4.01
C PRO A 231 46.62 -7.73 4.53
N VAL A 232 45.79 -8.39 3.75
CA VAL A 232 44.43 -8.77 4.11
C VAL A 232 44.15 -10.23 3.75
N GLU A 233 43.29 -10.88 4.55
CA GLU A 233 42.64 -12.13 4.18
C GLU A 233 41.30 -11.80 3.53
N VAL A 234 41.09 -12.25 2.28
CA VAL A 234 39.87 -12.03 1.53
C VAL A 234 39.06 -13.31 1.45
N ARG A 235 37.80 -13.24 1.85
CA ARG A 235 36.78 -14.29 1.64
C ARG A 235 35.71 -13.77 0.72
N ALA A 236 35.39 -14.50 -0.33
CA ALA A 236 34.36 -14.11 -1.29
C ALA A 236 33.25 -15.13 -1.37
N THR A 237 32.03 -14.64 -1.38
CA THR A 237 30.82 -15.48 -1.48
C THR A 237 29.91 -14.94 -2.56
N ARG A 238 29.51 -15.81 -3.50
CA ARG A 238 28.53 -15.47 -4.54
C ARG A 238 27.12 -15.65 -4.03
N ARG A 239 26.25 -14.73 -4.42
CA ARG A 239 24.81 -14.78 -4.17
C ARG A 239 24.07 -14.22 -5.37
N THR A 240 22.87 -14.75 -5.61
CA THR A 240 21.95 -14.16 -6.59
C THR A 240 20.80 -13.53 -5.82
N VAL A 241 20.61 -12.24 -5.96
CA VAL A 241 19.53 -11.48 -5.29
C VAL A 241 18.64 -10.89 -6.37
N TYR A 242 17.37 -11.26 -6.38
CA TYR A 242 16.40 -10.86 -7.42
C TYR A 242 16.90 -11.08 -8.88
N GLY A 243 17.61 -12.18 -9.13
CA GLY A 243 18.16 -12.49 -10.44
C GLY A 243 19.49 -11.79 -10.78
N HIS A 244 19.98 -10.89 -9.93
CA HIS A 244 21.26 -10.22 -10.09
C HIS A 244 22.38 -10.99 -9.38
N PRO A 245 23.41 -11.43 -10.08
CA PRO A 245 24.54 -12.13 -9.48
C PRO A 245 25.46 -11.13 -8.79
N LEU A 246 25.64 -11.32 -7.49
CA LEU A 246 26.44 -10.46 -6.62
C LEU A 246 27.56 -11.25 -5.94
N VAL A 247 28.65 -10.56 -5.64
CA VAL A 247 29.76 -11.09 -4.85
C VAL A 247 29.92 -10.26 -3.58
N LEU A 248 29.74 -10.90 -2.43
CA LEU A 248 30.11 -10.34 -1.14
C LEU A 248 31.56 -10.73 -0.84
N ARG A 249 32.41 -9.75 -0.58
CA ARG A 249 33.78 -9.94 -0.11
C ARG A 249 33.96 -9.38 1.27
N LEU A 250 34.55 -10.17 2.14
CA LEU A 250 35.00 -9.79 3.48
C LEU A 250 36.50 -9.75 3.49
N CYS A 251 37.07 -8.64 3.92
CA CYS A 251 38.51 -8.42 3.98
C CYS A 251 38.89 -8.17 5.42
N HIS A 252 39.67 -9.10 5.99
CA HIS A 252 40.21 -9.03 7.34
C HIS A 252 41.64 -8.47 7.30
N ASP A 253 41.88 -7.40 8.10
CA ASP A 253 43.22 -6.77 8.19
C ASP A 253 44.17 -7.67 9.01
N LEU A 254 45.32 -8.05 8.40
CA LEU A 254 46.35 -8.89 9.01
C LEU A 254 47.50 -8.08 9.61
N SER A 255 47.43 -6.75 9.59
CA SER A 255 48.52 -5.89 10.09
C SER A 255 48.81 -6.09 11.57
N GLU A 256 47.81 -6.33 12.39
CA GLU A 256 47.94 -6.57 13.84
C GLU A 256 48.57 -7.96 14.14
N VAL A 257 48.34 -8.94 13.27
CA VAL A 257 48.78 -10.32 13.46
C VAL A 257 50.30 -10.45 13.14
N ARG A 258 50.80 -9.67 12.19
CA ARG A 258 52.22 -9.69 11.77
C ARG A 258 53.14 -8.79 12.59
N GLY A 259 52.60 -7.97 13.47
CA GLY A 259 53.35 -7.07 14.39
C GLY A 259 53.84 -7.70 15.71
N THR A 260 53.60 -9.02 15.90
CA THR A 260 53.93 -9.72 17.16
C THR A 260 54.96 -10.85 17.01
N GLU A 261 55.69 -10.92 15.88
CA GLU A 261 56.87 -11.81 15.72
C GLU A 261 58.20 -11.03 15.76
#